data_9a388d634e2992a0b0312a3347c95037
#
_entry.id   9a388d634e2992a0b0312a3347c95037
#
_cell.length_a   1.000
_cell.length_b   1.000
_cell.length_c   1.000
_cell.angle_alpha   90.00
_cell.angle_beta   90.00
_cell.angle_gamma   90.00
#
_symmetry.space_group_name_H-M   'P 1'
#
loop_
_entity.id
_entity.type
_entity.pdbx_description
1 polymer ?
#
loop_
_entity_poly.entity_id
_entity_poly.type
_entity_poly.pdbx_seq_one_letter_code
_entity_poly.pdbx_strand_id
1 'polypeptide(L)'
;MPSYAGADAPAAGQATGLLIIGASQSGVQLAGSLRALGFDEHITLLGDEDHRPYQRPALSKEWLQGKVGNESLIFRTNDYWVDHNVTLVKNERIEDIQRDADNPGAGVAIGRSGATYPYRRLALTVGASPRRLDVQGGTLPGVVYLRNADDALHLKELVPEATDVIVVGGGFIGLEAAASLHEMGKNVTVLEHGPKLIGRAVGDQTSEYFLKAHRERGLDVRLETQIDEILPDDNGNVKAVRLTDGEEISAQIVLIGIGVIPNTQLAETLGLEVDNGIVVDAHAIASDGTTIVAGDVANMPNPVPGSPADERIRLESVNNAIEHAKVAAYSLMGRSEEYAGIPWFWSNQGDIKLQIAGLSTGYDQTVVRHDTEHGKFSVLYYRDGQIIAADCANAPLDFMAVRQALSKSKNIDANGAADVSTMLKTLIA
;
A
#
# COMPACT_ATOMS: atom_id res chain seq x y z
N MET A 1 3.30 -24.42 -20.73
CA MET A 1 2.72 -24.75 -19.41
C MET A 1 1.26 -25.08 -19.64
N PRO A 2 0.66 -26.11 -19.04
CA PRO A 2 -0.73 -26.44 -19.28
C PRO A 2 -1.61 -25.34 -18.70
N SER A 3 -2.52 -24.82 -19.49
CA SER A 3 -3.60 -23.92 -19.08
C SER A 3 -4.53 -24.68 -18.14
N TYR A 4 -4.50 -24.37 -16.85
CA TYR A 4 -5.54 -24.80 -15.93
C TYR A 4 -6.80 -23.97 -16.21
N ALA A 5 -7.81 -24.61 -16.80
CA ALA A 5 -9.18 -24.11 -16.80
C ALA A 5 -9.60 -24.02 -15.33
N GLY A 6 -9.78 -22.80 -14.82
CA GLY A 6 -10.40 -22.55 -13.53
C GLY A 6 -11.84 -23.11 -13.54
N ALA A 7 -12.38 -23.41 -12.35
CA ALA A 7 -13.77 -23.78 -12.20
C ALA A 7 -14.65 -22.81 -13.04
N ASP A 8 -15.52 -23.38 -13.87
CA ASP A 8 -16.35 -22.65 -14.83
C ASP A 8 -16.98 -21.42 -14.15
N ALA A 9 -16.86 -20.26 -14.81
CA ALA A 9 -17.58 -19.07 -14.41
C ALA A 9 -19.05 -19.42 -14.24
N PRO A 10 -19.75 -18.97 -13.19
CA PRO A 10 -21.15 -19.29 -12.99
C PRO A 10 -21.92 -18.95 -14.26
N ALA A 11 -22.80 -19.86 -14.69
CA ALA A 11 -23.58 -19.71 -15.91
C ALA A 11 -24.27 -18.34 -15.87
N ALA A 12 -24.19 -17.59 -16.97
CA ALA A 12 -24.80 -16.28 -17.11
C ALA A 12 -26.28 -16.34 -16.64
N GLY A 13 -26.59 -15.67 -15.51
CA GLY A 13 -27.93 -15.62 -14.94
C GLY A 13 -28.08 -16.07 -13.48
N GLN A 14 -27.09 -16.68 -12.84
CA GLN A 14 -27.15 -16.92 -11.40
C GLN A 14 -26.60 -15.69 -10.66
N ALA A 15 -27.46 -14.95 -9.94
CA ALA A 15 -27.06 -13.85 -9.07
C ALA A 15 -26.12 -14.41 -7.99
N THR A 16 -24.86 -13.98 -7.98
CA THR A 16 -23.92 -14.28 -6.90
C THR A 16 -24.37 -13.58 -5.63
N GLY A 17 -24.14 -14.16 -4.45
CA GLY A 17 -24.45 -13.51 -3.18
C GLY A 17 -23.67 -12.20 -3.03
N LEU A 18 -22.33 -12.28 -3.08
CA LEU A 18 -21.43 -11.14 -2.97
C LEU A 18 -20.44 -11.10 -4.14
N LEU A 19 -20.33 -9.93 -4.75
CA LEU A 19 -19.27 -9.61 -5.70
C LEU A 19 -18.21 -8.74 -5.02
N ILE A 20 -16.95 -9.19 -5.01
CA ILE A 20 -15.80 -8.42 -4.53
C ILE A 20 -14.95 -8.06 -5.75
N ILE A 21 -14.81 -6.76 -6.03
CA ILE A 21 -13.96 -6.25 -7.12
C ILE A 21 -12.64 -5.78 -6.52
N GLY A 22 -11.55 -6.49 -6.90
CA GLY A 22 -10.20 -6.28 -6.39
C GLY A 22 -9.68 -7.49 -5.60
N ALA A 23 -8.92 -8.39 -6.27
CA ALA A 23 -8.39 -9.61 -5.69
C ALA A 23 -6.98 -9.44 -5.10
N SER A 24 -6.77 -8.38 -4.30
CA SER A 24 -5.53 -8.16 -3.56
C SER A 24 -5.75 -8.32 -2.04
N GLN A 25 -4.93 -7.69 -1.19
CA GLN A 25 -4.93 -7.88 0.27
C GLN A 25 -6.33 -7.75 0.89
N SER A 26 -7.04 -6.64 0.61
CA SER A 26 -8.36 -6.38 1.21
C SER A 26 -9.42 -7.36 0.71
N GLY A 27 -9.48 -7.62 -0.60
CA GLY A 27 -10.48 -8.54 -1.16
C GLY A 27 -10.31 -9.97 -0.67
N VAL A 28 -9.06 -10.46 -0.63
CA VAL A 28 -8.74 -11.77 -0.07
C VAL A 28 -9.09 -11.87 1.41
N GLN A 29 -8.74 -10.84 2.19
CA GLN A 29 -9.06 -10.78 3.61
C GLN A 29 -10.57 -10.72 3.84
N LEU A 30 -11.30 -9.93 3.05
CA LEU A 30 -12.76 -9.81 3.14
C LEU A 30 -13.42 -11.17 2.91
N ALA A 31 -13.08 -11.86 1.81
CA ALA A 31 -13.61 -13.18 1.51
C ALA A 31 -13.30 -14.20 2.64
N GLY A 32 -12.05 -14.23 3.14
CA GLY A 32 -11.65 -15.10 4.24
C GLY A 32 -12.36 -14.78 5.55
N SER A 33 -12.52 -13.49 5.89
CA SER A 33 -13.21 -13.06 7.11
C SER A 33 -14.70 -13.42 7.07
N LEU A 34 -15.37 -13.25 5.93
CA LEU A 34 -16.75 -13.64 5.75
C LEU A 34 -16.96 -15.15 5.96
N ARG A 35 -16.09 -15.99 5.42
CA ARG A 35 -16.16 -17.44 5.64
C ARG A 35 -15.94 -17.81 7.10
N ALA A 36 -14.99 -17.17 7.77
CA ALA A 36 -14.76 -17.37 9.21
C ALA A 36 -15.96 -16.93 10.07
N LEU A 37 -16.75 -15.96 9.61
CA LEU A 37 -17.96 -15.48 10.29
C LEU A 37 -19.23 -16.30 9.95
N GLY A 38 -19.13 -17.26 9.04
CA GLY A 38 -20.25 -18.13 8.64
C GLY A 38 -21.12 -17.58 7.52
N PHE A 39 -20.62 -16.62 6.71
CA PHE A 39 -21.30 -16.20 5.50
C PHE A 39 -21.36 -17.37 4.51
N ASP A 40 -22.56 -17.81 4.15
CA ASP A 40 -22.82 -19.03 3.38
C ASP A 40 -23.16 -18.78 1.90
N GLU A 41 -23.54 -17.55 1.53
CA GLU A 41 -23.80 -17.20 0.15
C GLU A 41 -22.53 -17.29 -0.71
N HIS A 42 -22.69 -17.47 -2.02
CA HIS A 42 -21.57 -17.52 -2.96
C HIS A 42 -20.80 -16.18 -2.99
N ILE A 43 -19.47 -16.25 -3.07
CA ILE A 43 -18.60 -15.08 -3.25
C ILE A 43 -17.92 -15.20 -4.62
N THR A 44 -18.01 -14.14 -5.44
CA THR A 44 -17.16 -13.97 -6.61
C THR A 44 -16.11 -12.92 -6.29
N LEU A 45 -14.82 -13.28 -6.42
CA LEU A 45 -13.67 -12.40 -6.22
C LEU A 45 -13.00 -12.13 -7.56
N LEU A 46 -13.04 -10.88 -8.03
CA LEU A 46 -12.51 -10.46 -9.33
C LEU A 46 -11.18 -9.73 -9.18
N GLY A 47 -10.19 -10.08 -10.01
CA GLY A 47 -8.90 -9.41 -10.13
C GLY A 47 -8.57 -9.08 -11.58
N ASP A 48 -7.98 -7.90 -11.83
CA ASP A 48 -7.55 -7.44 -13.15
C ASP A 48 -6.17 -7.99 -13.58
N GLU A 49 -5.45 -8.63 -12.68
CA GLU A 49 -4.17 -9.29 -12.94
C GLU A 49 -4.37 -10.78 -13.30
N ASP A 50 -3.54 -11.32 -14.20
CA ASP A 50 -3.54 -12.78 -14.51
C ASP A 50 -2.70 -13.58 -13.51
N HIS A 51 -2.56 -13.08 -12.31
CA HIS A 51 -1.87 -13.73 -11.21
C HIS A 51 -2.84 -14.19 -10.14
N ARG A 52 -2.51 -15.30 -9.44
CA ARG A 52 -3.20 -15.64 -8.18
C ARG A 52 -2.98 -14.51 -7.17
N PRO A 53 -3.95 -14.17 -6.31
CA PRO A 53 -3.76 -13.15 -5.29
C PRO A 53 -2.50 -13.37 -4.45
N TYR A 54 -1.66 -12.33 -4.32
CA TYR A 54 -0.33 -12.40 -3.74
C TYR A 54 0.02 -11.18 -2.89
N GLN A 55 1.09 -11.31 -2.09
CA GLN A 55 1.64 -10.28 -1.22
C GLN A 55 2.54 -9.31 -2.01
N ARG A 56 2.05 -8.09 -2.28
CA ARG A 56 2.81 -7.05 -3.01
C ARG A 56 4.09 -6.56 -2.32
N PRO A 57 4.18 -6.47 -0.97
CA PRO A 57 5.35 -5.87 -0.32
C PRO A 57 6.70 -6.52 -0.64
N ALA A 58 6.74 -7.77 -1.06
CA ALA A 58 7.99 -8.45 -1.43
C ALA A 58 8.52 -8.05 -2.82
N LEU A 59 7.68 -7.45 -3.68
CA LEU A 59 8.02 -7.12 -5.07
C LEU A 59 9.16 -6.10 -5.20
N SER A 60 9.29 -5.17 -4.23
CA SER A 60 10.37 -4.17 -4.16
C SER A 60 11.63 -4.68 -3.43
N LYS A 61 11.59 -5.87 -2.86
CA LYS A 61 12.60 -6.42 -1.92
C LYS A 61 13.04 -7.82 -2.30
N GLU A 62 12.75 -8.78 -1.44
CA GLU A 62 13.27 -10.17 -1.52
C GLU A 62 12.92 -10.87 -2.84
N TRP A 63 11.77 -10.54 -3.41
CA TRP A 63 11.35 -11.13 -4.68
C TRP A 63 12.14 -10.53 -5.86
N LEU A 64 12.34 -9.20 -5.90
CA LEU A 64 13.16 -8.52 -6.90
C LEU A 64 14.59 -9.08 -6.89
N GLN A 65 15.13 -9.27 -5.71
CA GLN A 65 16.48 -9.83 -5.49
C GLN A 65 16.58 -11.34 -5.78
N GLY A 66 15.48 -12.02 -6.10
CA GLY A 66 15.46 -13.46 -6.32
C GLY A 66 15.65 -14.32 -5.07
N LYS A 67 15.55 -13.73 -3.87
CA LYS A 67 15.68 -14.45 -2.59
C LYS A 67 14.45 -15.29 -2.26
N VAL A 68 13.29 -14.95 -2.82
CA VAL A 68 12.03 -15.72 -2.70
C VAL A 68 11.39 -15.92 -4.06
N GLY A 69 10.69 -17.05 -4.22
CA GLY A 69 9.98 -17.42 -5.46
C GLY A 69 8.50 -16.97 -5.44
N ASN A 70 7.83 -17.05 -6.59
CA ASN A 70 6.42 -16.64 -6.77
C ASN A 70 5.48 -17.37 -5.81
N GLU A 71 5.68 -18.66 -5.58
CA GLU A 71 4.78 -19.47 -4.74
C GLU A 71 4.75 -18.99 -3.28
N SER A 72 5.86 -18.42 -2.77
CA SER A 72 5.92 -17.89 -1.40
C SER A 72 5.10 -16.62 -1.20
N LEU A 73 4.72 -15.94 -2.27
CA LEU A 73 3.92 -14.71 -2.22
C LEU A 73 2.42 -14.98 -2.23
N ILE A 74 1.98 -16.14 -2.69
CA ILE A 74 0.57 -16.45 -2.90
C ILE A 74 -0.18 -16.50 -1.57
N PHE A 75 -1.30 -15.79 -1.47
CA PHE A 75 -2.13 -15.76 -0.26
C PHE A 75 -2.79 -17.10 0.03
N ARG A 76 -3.33 -17.76 -1.02
CA ARG A 76 -4.12 -18.99 -0.90
C ARG A 76 -3.90 -19.88 -2.13
N THR A 77 -3.96 -21.19 -1.93
CA THR A 77 -3.95 -22.18 -3.00
C THR A 77 -5.26 -22.13 -3.80
N ASN A 78 -5.28 -22.73 -5.00
CA ASN A 78 -6.52 -22.81 -5.79
C ASN A 78 -7.59 -23.63 -5.05
N ASP A 79 -7.22 -24.72 -4.38
CA ASP A 79 -8.13 -25.58 -3.63
C ASP A 79 -8.85 -24.80 -2.51
N TYR A 80 -8.14 -23.85 -1.86
CA TYR A 80 -8.74 -22.99 -0.84
C TYR A 80 -10.00 -22.28 -1.35
N TRP A 81 -9.96 -21.73 -2.56
CA TRP A 81 -11.10 -20.99 -3.11
C TRP A 81 -12.30 -21.89 -3.35
N VAL A 82 -12.04 -23.08 -3.91
CA VAL A 82 -13.07 -24.10 -4.17
C VAL A 82 -13.70 -24.58 -2.85
N ASP A 83 -12.88 -24.98 -1.90
CA ASP A 83 -13.31 -25.49 -0.59
C ASP A 83 -14.13 -24.46 0.21
N HIS A 84 -13.91 -23.18 -0.06
CA HIS A 84 -14.60 -22.07 0.63
C HIS A 84 -15.73 -21.45 -0.22
N ASN A 85 -16.20 -22.12 -1.29
CA ASN A 85 -17.27 -21.59 -2.16
C ASN A 85 -17.00 -20.16 -2.66
N VAL A 86 -15.73 -19.86 -3.06
CA VAL A 86 -15.31 -18.61 -3.66
C VAL A 86 -14.90 -18.85 -5.11
N THR A 87 -15.56 -18.19 -6.06
CA THR A 87 -15.08 -18.17 -7.45
C THR A 87 -14.07 -17.03 -7.60
N LEU A 88 -12.81 -17.42 -7.84
CA LEU A 88 -11.74 -16.47 -8.18
C LEU A 88 -11.69 -16.28 -9.69
N VAL A 89 -11.95 -15.07 -10.17
CA VAL A 89 -11.80 -14.67 -11.57
C VAL A 89 -10.58 -13.77 -11.70
N LYS A 90 -9.64 -14.15 -12.56
CA LYS A 90 -8.41 -13.40 -12.84
C LYS A 90 -8.47 -12.77 -14.22
N ASN A 91 -7.59 -11.79 -14.46
CA ASN A 91 -7.47 -11.10 -15.74
C ASN A 91 -8.78 -10.48 -16.23
N GLU A 92 -9.63 -10.06 -15.29
CA GLU A 92 -10.92 -9.44 -15.59
C GLU A 92 -11.03 -8.08 -14.90
N ARG A 93 -10.99 -7.03 -15.70
CA ARG A 93 -11.20 -5.66 -15.24
C ARG A 93 -12.66 -5.29 -15.39
N ILE A 94 -13.29 -4.86 -14.31
CA ILE A 94 -14.65 -4.31 -14.38
C ILE A 94 -14.57 -2.87 -14.93
N GLU A 95 -15.37 -2.61 -15.95
CA GLU A 95 -15.42 -1.31 -16.62
C GLU A 95 -16.72 -0.55 -16.33
N ASP A 96 -17.81 -1.26 -16.02
CA ASP A 96 -19.11 -0.66 -15.71
C ASP A 96 -19.86 -1.46 -14.66
N ILE A 97 -20.73 -0.79 -13.91
CA ILE A 97 -21.63 -1.40 -12.93
C ILE A 97 -23.01 -0.80 -13.07
N GLN A 98 -23.98 -1.66 -13.35
CA GLN A 98 -25.39 -1.29 -13.50
C GLN A 98 -26.18 -1.77 -12.29
N ARG A 99 -26.79 -0.85 -11.55
CA ARG A 99 -27.62 -1.17 -10.39
C ARG A 99 -29.00 -1.65 -10.81
N ASP A 100 -29.58 -2.51 -9.99
CA ASP A 100 -31.00 -2.84 -10.07
C ASP A 100 -31.82 -1.64 -9.57
N ALA A 101 -32.79 -1.22 -10.35
CA ALA A 101 -33.64 -0.07 -10.03
C ALA A 101 -34.49 -0.29 -8.76
N ASP A 102 -34.94 -1.54 -8.53
CA ASP A 102 -35.78 -1.90 -7.41
C ASP A 102 -35.00 -2.32 -6.16
N ASN A 103 -33.72 -2.63 -6.33
CA ASN A 103 -32.80 -3.03 -5.23
C ASN A 103 -31.42 -2.42 -5.41
N PRO A 104 -31.15 -1.23 -4.88
CA PRO A 104 -29.85 -0.52 -5.07
C PRO A 104 -28.62 -1.28 -4.58
N GLY A 105 -28.77 -2.27 -3.70
CA GLY A 105 -27.69 -3.12 -3.23
C GLY A 105 -27.30 -4.22 -4.23
N ALA A 106 -28.15 -4.50 -5.22
CA ALA A 106 -27.96 -5.51 -6.26
C ALA A 106 -27.65 -4.87 -7.62
N GLY A 107 -27.21 -5.68 -8.58
CA GLY A 107 -26.94 -5.21 -9.93
C GLY A 107 -26.12 -6.19 -10.75
N VAL A 108 -25.49 -5.67 -11.80
CA VAL A 108 -24.63 -6.41 -12.72
C VAL A 108 -23.34 -5.61 -12.96
N ALA A 109 -22.19 -6.21 -12.73
CA ALA A 109 -20.91 -5.65 -13.16
C ALA A 109 -20.55 -6.19 -14.55
N ILE A 110 -19.94 -5.35 -15.39
CA ILE A 110 -19.57 -5.65 -16.77
C ILE A 110 -18.07 -5.61 -16.86
N GLY A 111 -17.47 -6.74 -17.25
CA GLY A 111 -16.06 -6.90 -17.45
C GLY A 111 -15.59 -6.45 -18.83
N ARG A 112 -14.30 -6.15 -18.95
CA ARG A 112 -13.62 -5.82 -20.23
C ARG A 112 -13.81 -6.92 -21.27
N SER A 113 -13.88 -8.17 -20.85
CA SER A 113 -14.13 -9.31 -21.74
C SER A 113 -15.55 -9.32 -22.32
N GLY A 114 -16.46 -8.48 -21.82
CA GLY A 114 -17.90 -8.51 -22.09
C GLY A 114 -18.65 -9.48 -21.19
N ALA A 115 -17.97 -10.20 -20.30
CA ALA A 115 -18.64 -11.04 -19.30
C ALA A 115 -19.40 -10.20 -18.29
N THR A 116 -20.52 -10.75 -17.79
CA THR A 116 -21.38 -10.08 -16.81
C THR A 116 -21.39 -10.84 -15.50
N TYR A 117 -21.38 -10.09 -14.39
CA TYR A 117 -21.31 -10.62 -13.03
C TYR A 117 -22.48 -10.05 -12.21
N PRO A 118 -23.63 -10.73 -12.18
CA PRO A 118 -24.76 -10.31 -11.38
C PRO A 118 -24.47 -10.49 -9.89
N TYR A 119 -24.91 -9.55 -9.05
CA TYR A 119 -24.66 -9.57 -7.62
C TYR A 119 -25.87 -9.12 -6.81
N ARG A 120 -25.94 -9.53 -5.54
CA ARG A 120 -26.88 -9.03 -4.53
C ARG A 120 -26.23 -8.04 -3.59
N ARG A 121 -24.92 -8.12 -3.42
CA ARG A 121 -24.10 -7.24 -2.59
C ARG A 121 -22.80 -6.96 -3.31
N LEU A 122 -22.30 -5.74 -3.16
CA LEU A 122 -21.09 -5.28 -3.83
C LEU A 122 -20.05 -4.83 -2.81
N ALA A 123 -18.79 -5.23 -3.03
CA ALA A 123 -17.64 -4.72 -2.32
C ALA A 123 -16.56 -4.23 -3.29
N LEU A 124 -16.07 -3.00 -3.11
CA LEU A 124 -14.98 -2.41 -3.86
C LEU A 124 -13.70 -2.43 -3.03
N THR A 125 -12.72 -3.23 -3.46
CA THR A 125 -11.39 -3.33 -2.84
C THR A 125 -10.31 -3.09 -3.90
N VAL A 126 -10.57 -2.15 -4.79
CA VAL A 126 -9.82 -1.86 -6.02
C VAL A 126 -8.50 -1.12 -5.81
N GLY A 127 -8.21 -0.69 -4.58
CA GLY A 127 -6.93 -0.10 -4.21
C GLY A 127 -6.60 1.19 -4.94
N ALA A 128 -5.33 1.34 -5.36
CA ALA A 128 -4.79 2.52 -5.99
C ALA A 128 -3.82 2.17 -7.12
N SER A 129 -3.65 3.06 -8.09
CA SER A 129 -2.74 2.95 -9.23
C SER A 129 -1.56 3.92 -9.10
N PRO A 130 -0.38 3.60 -9.66
CA PRO A 130 0.76 4.51 -9.64
C PRO A 130 0.44 5.84 -10.33
N ARG A 131 0.87 6.93 -9.72
CA ARG A 131 0.88 8.24 -10.36
C ARG A 131 1.89 8.23 -11.51
N ARG A 132 1.46 8.63 -12.69
CA ARG A 132 2.33 8.73 -13.86
C ARG A 132 3.15 10.00 -13.81
N LEU A 133 4.41 9.91 -14.23
CA LEU A 133 5.29 11.08 -14.41
C LEU A 133 5.00 11.67 -15.78
N ASP A 134 4.55 12.92 -15.81
CA ASP A 134 4.22 13.65 -17.04
C ASP A 134 5.40 14.54 -17.45
N VAL A 135 6.37 13.92 -18.12
CA VAL A 135 7.54 14.60 -18.72
C VAL A 135 7.81 13.99 -20.09
N GLN A 136 8.51 14.73 -20.95
CA GLN A 136 8.97 14.20 -22.22
C GLN A 136 9.85 12.97 -21.99
N GLY A 137 9.62 11.90 -22.75
CA GLY A 137 10.32 10.62 -22.58
C GLY A 137 9.79 9.74 -21.43
N GLY A 138 8.75 10.17 -20.70
CA GLY A 138 8.18 9.41 -19.56
C GLY A 138 7.55 8.05 -19.91
N THR A 139 7.54 7.67 -21.20
CA THR A 139 7.03 6.39 -21.69
C THR A 139 8.08 5.59 -22.49
N LEU A 140 9.35 6.01 -22.48
CA LEU A 140 10.43 5.29 -23.15
C LEU A 140 10.62 3.88 -22.56
N PRO A 141 11.04 2.88 -23.37
CA PRO A 141 11.52 1.61 -22.86
C PRO A 141 12.66 1.83 -21.84
N GLY A 142 12.52 1.23 -20.65
CA GLY A 142 13.39 1.50 -19.50
C GLY A 142 12.78 2.43 -18.44
N VAL A 143 11.67 3.13 -18.76
CA VAL A 143 10.85 3.81 -17.76
C VAL A 143 9.87 2.79 -17.17
N VAL A 144 9.96 2.56 -15.88
CA VAL A 144 9.19 1.51 -15.19
C VAL A 144 8.48 2.04 -13.95
N TYR A 145 7.41 1.37 -13.58
CA TYR A 145 6.68 1.56 -12.33
C TYR A 145 6.78 0.28 -11.52
N LEU A 146 6.39 0.30 -10.26
CA LEU A 146 6.39 -0.89 -9.42
C LEU A 146 5.13 -0.93 -8.55
N ARG A 147 4.09 -1.57 -9.06
CA ARG A 147 2.83 -1.76 -8.35
C ARG A 147 2.38 -3.21 -8.28
N ASN A 148 2.49 -3.93 -9.39
CA ASN A 148 1.99 -5.30 -9.55
C ASN A 148 3.10 -6.27 -9.96
N ALA A 149 2.74 -7.55 -10.11
CA ALA A 149 3.69 -8.60 -10.46
C ALA A 149 4.28 -8.42 -11.86
N ASP A 150 3.48 -7.93 -12.83
CA ASP A 150 3.97 -7.70 -14.20
C ASP A 150 4.98 -6.56 -14.24
N ASP A 151 4.73 -5.46 -13.50
CA ASP A 151 5.70 -4.38 -13.33
C ASP A 151 7.02 -4.91 -12.76
N ALA A 152 6.93 -5.75 -11.73
CA ALA A 152 8.10 -6.31 -11.07
C ALA A 152 8.85 -7.31 -11.94
N LEU A 153 8.15 -8.14 -12.72
CA LEU A 153 8.73 -9.03 -13.72
C LEU A 153 9.47 -8.23 -14.78
N HIS A 154 8.85 -7.18 -15.32
CA HIS A 154 9.48 -6.32 -16.31
C HIS A 154 10.74 -5.63 -15.77
N LEU A 155 10.68 -5.05 -14.56
CA LEU A 155 11.88 -4.49 -13.93
C LEU A 155 12.98 -5.56 -13.78
N LYS A 156 12.63 -6.77 -13.34
CA LYS A 156 13.58 -7.88 -13.14
C LYS A 156 14.26 -8.33 -14.43
N GLU A 157 13.57 -8.23 -15.58
CA GLU A 157 14.13 -8.51 -16.91
C GLU A 157 15.14 -7.46 -17.34
N LEU A 158 14.95 -6.19 -16.99
CA LEU A 158 15.83 -5.08 -17.36
C LEU A 158 17.09 -4.99 -16.46
N VAL A 159 16.98 -5.35 -15.19
CA VAL A 159 18.06 -5.18 -14.20
C VAL A 159 19.40 -5.81 -14.61
N PRO A 160 19.49 -7.04 -15.19
CA PRO A 160 20.78 -7.63 -15.55
C PRO A 160 21.63 -6.78 -16.49
N GLU A 161 21.02 -6.12 -17.46
CA GLU A 161 21.69 -5.31 -18.51
C GLU A 161 21.97 -3.86 -18.06
N ALA A 162 21.34 -3.41 -16.98
CA ALA A 162 21.53 -2.05 -16.47
C ALA A 162 22.74 -1.96 -15.55
N THR A 163 23.43 -0.84 -15.58
CA THR A 163 24.47 -0.44 -14.63
C THR A 163 23.99 0.68 -13.73
N ASP A 164 23.38 1.69 -14.35
CA ASP A 164 22.92 2.91 -13.70
C ASP A 164 21.38 2.93 -13.67
N VAL A 165 20.83 3.15 -12.49
CA VAL A 165 19.39 3.20 -12.23
C VAL A 165 19.04 4.50 -11.53
N ILE A 166 18.05 5.20 -12.05
CA ILE A 166 17.45 6.35 -11.38
C ILE A 166 16.12 5.92 -10.77
N VAL A 167 15.94 6.24 -9.49
CA VAL A 167 14.67 6.10 -8.77
C VAL A 167 14.09 7.49 -8.55
N VAL A 168 12.91 7.75 -9.10
CA VAL A 168 12.20 9.02 -8.95
C VAL A 168 11.17 8.90 -7.84
N GLY A 169 11.40 9.64 -6.76
CA GLY A 169 10.59 9.63 -5.55
C GLY A 169 11.26 8.93 -4.37
N GLY A 170 11.51 9.70 -3.31
CA GLY A 170 12.08 9.25 -2.03
C GLY A 170 11.03 8.74 -1.03
N GLY A 171 9.94 8.14 -1.53
CA GLY A 171 8.93 7.45 -0.71
C GLY A 171 9.35 6.02 -0.36
N PHE A 172 8.49 5.30 0.40
CA PHE A 172 8.81 3.93 0.88
C PHE A 172 9.18 2.97 -0.25
N ILE A 173 8.34 2.84 -1.30
CA ILE A 173 8.57 1.88 -2.38
C ILE A 173 9.82 2.25 -3.18
N GLY A 174 10.03 3.55 -3.46
CA GLY A 174 11.23 4.04 -4.14
C GLY A 174 12.51 3.68 -3.39
N LEU A 175 12.56 3.94 -2.07
CA LEU A 175 13.73 3.63 -1.24
C LEU A 175 13.93 2.12 -1.03
N GLU A 176 12.87 1.33 -0.91
CA GLU A 176 12.96 -0.13 -0.87
C GLU A 176 13.58 -0.70 -2.16
N ALA A 177 13.09 -0.24 -3.32
CA ALA A 177 13.62 -0.66 -4.61
C ALA A 177 15.05 -0.16 -4.82
N ALA A 178 15.35 1.10 -4.44
CA ALA A 178 16.69 1.67 -4.52
C ALA A 178 17.71 0.86 -3.71
N ALA A 179 17.36 0.53 -2.46
CA ALA A 179 18.21 -0.30 -1.61
C ALA A 179 18.41 -1.70 -2.20
N SER A 180 17.34 -2.33 -2.72
CA SER A 180 17.40 -3.65 -3.34
C SER A 180 18.28 -3.66 -4.60
N LEU A 181 18.14 -2.67 -5.47
CA LEU A 181 18.92 -2.53 -6.69
C LEU A 181 20.39 -2.26 -6.38
N HIS A 182 20.66 -1.45 -5.36
CA HIS A 182 22.03 -1.20 -4.90
C HIS A 182 22.68 -2.48 -4.34
N GLU A 183 21.96 -3.27 -3.52
CA GLU A 183 22.44 -4.59 -3.06
C GLU A 183 22.68 -5.58 -4.22
N MET A 184 21.99 -5.41 -5.35
CA MET A 184 22.24 -6.17 -6.59
C MET A 184 23.41 -5.61 -7.42
N GLY A 185 24.17 -4.64 -6.89
CA GLY A 185 25.38 -4.08 -7.50
C GLY A 185 25.12 -2.99 -8.54
N LYS A 186 23.96 -2.35 -8.54
CA LYS A 186 23.66 -1.23 -9.44
C LYS A 186 24.08 0.11 -8.82
N ASN A 187 24.50 1.05 -9.66
CA ASN A 187 24.67 2.45 -9.26
C ASN A 187 23.27 3.08 -9.19
N VAL A 188 22.85 3.51 -8.01
CA VAL A 188 21.48 4.00 -7.82
C VAL A 188 21.51 5.47 -7.40
N THR A 189 20.83 6.31 -8.20
CA THR A 189 20.54 7.71 -7.87
C THR A 189 19.06 7.83 -7.52
N VAL A 190 18.75 8.37 -6.35
CA VAL A 190 17.37 8.68 -5.92
C VAL A 190 17.13 10.18 -6.07
N LEU A 191 16.14 10.55 -6.88
CA LEU A 191 15.71 11.94 -7.10
C LEU A 191 14.40 12.18 -6.34
N GLU A 192 14.45 13.05 -5.34
CA GLU A 192 13.26 13.46 -4.57
C GLU A 192 12.98 14.94 -4.80
N HIS A 193 11.75 15.25 -5.23
CA HIS A 193 11.31 16.62 -5.49
C HIS A 193 11.19 17.45 -4.20
N GLY A 194 10.80 16.81 -3.10
CA GLY A 194 10.64 17.47 -1.81
C GLY A 194 11.96 17.68 -1.05
N PRO A 195 11.90 18.46 0.04
CA PRO A 195 13.07 18.75 0.87
C PRO A 195 13.49 17.58 1.79
N LYS A 196 12.74 16.49 1.83
CA LYS A 196 13.00 15.36 2.73
C LYS A 196 12.45 14.03 2.21
N LEU A 197 13.12 12.93 2.57
CA LEU A 197 12.67 11.56 2.29
C LEU A 197 11.44 11.20 3.13
N ILE A 198 10.54 10.39 2.56
CA ILE A 198 9.34 9.85 3.23
C ILE A 198 8.47 10.97 3.85
N GLY A 199 8.58 12.18 3.34
CA GLY A 199 8.15 13.43 3.97
C GLY A 199 6.69 13.53 4.37
N ARG A 200 5.81 12.67 3.83
CA ARG A 200 4.38 12.63 4.16
C ARG A 200 4.05 11.71 5.34
N ALA A 201 4.96 10.83 5.73
CA ALA A 201 4.68 9.76 6.68
C ALA A 201 5.50 9.82 7.97
N VAL A 202 6.65 10.51 7.95
CA VAL A 202 7.57 10.57 9.09
C VAL A 202 7.96 12.01 9.41
N GLY A 203 8.40 12.25 10.65
CA GLY A 203 8.93 13.55 11.08
C GLY A 203 10.34 13.82 10.54
N ASP A 204 10.82 15.05 10.76
CA ASP A 204 12.09 15.53 10.21
C ASP A 204 13.27 14.69 10.69
N GLN A 205 13.32 14.34 11.96
CA GLN A 205 14.41 13.56 12.55
C GLN A 205 14.51 12.16 11.92
N THR A 206 13.38 11.52 11.63
CA THR A 206 13.36 10.21 10.95
C THR A 206 13.79 10.35 9.50
N SER A 207 13.34 11.38 8.81
CA SER A 207 13.76 11.66 7.43
C SER A 207 15.26 11.91 7.32
N GLU A 208 15.83 12.72 8.21
CA GLU A 208 17.28 12.99 8.26
C GLU A 208 18.09 11.71 8.54
N TYR A 209 17.60 10.87 9.47
CA TYR A 209 18.22 9.57 9.74
C TYR A 209 18.29 8.71 8.47
N PHE A 210 17.18 8.60 7.73
CA PHE A 210 17.12 7.81 6.50
C PHE A 210 18.01 8.41 5.40
N LEU A 211 18.00 9.72 5.21
CA LEU A 211 18.86 10.39 4.24
C LEU A 211 20.33 10.08 4.49
N LYS A 212 20.78 10.25 5.74
CA LYS A 212 22.14 9.95 6.15
C LYS A 212 22.46 8.47 5.95
N ALA A 213 21.59 7.60 6.41
CA ALA A 213 21.80 6.15 6.36
C ALA A 213 21.89 5.62 4.92
N HIS A 214 21.07 6.12 3.98
CA HIS A 214 21.16 5.74 2.58
C HIS A 214 22.42 6.26 1.89
N ARG A 215 22.83 7.50 2.15
CA ARG A 215 24.08 8.06 1.62
C ARG A 215 25.31 7.31 2.14
N GLU A 216 25.35 6.97 3.42
CA GLU A 216 26.43 6.17 4.02
C GLU A 216 26.54 4.75 3.41
N ARG A 217 25.42 4.22 2.89
CA ARG A 217 25.38 2.94 2.17
C ARG A 217 25.70 3.04 0.69
N GLY A 218 25.99 4.25 0.19
CA GLY A 218 26.44 4.45 -1.18
C GLY A 218 25.36 4.82 -2.19
N LEU A 219 24.11 5.10 -1.76
CA LEU A 219 23.11 5.65 -2.67
C LEU A 219 23.38 7.15 -2.89
N ASP A 220 23.32 7.61 -4.15
CA ASP A 220 23.28 9.03 -4.47
C ASP A 220 21.86 9.55 -4.28
N VAL A 221 21.58 10.20 -3.14
CA VAL A 221 20.25 10.73 -2.82
C VAL A 221 20.26 12.24 -2.98
N ARG A 222 19.42 12.75 -3.90
CA ARG A 222 19.29 14.17 -4.22
C ARG A 222 17.90 14.64 -3.87
N LEU A 223 17.82 15.57 -2.92
CA LEU A 223 16.59 16.25 -2.53
C LEU A 223 16.37 17.51 -3.37
N GLU A 224 15.16 18.04 -3.37
CA GLU A 224 14.78 19.26 -4.09
C GLU A 224 15.15 19.21 -5.58
N THR A 225 15.11 17.99 -6.16
CA THR A 225 15.57 17.71 -7.52
C THR A 225 14.37 17.40 -8.41
N GLN A 226 14.25 18.11 -9.52
CA GLN A 226 13.16 17.97 -10.47
C GLN A 226 13.67 17.55 -11.84
N ILE A 227 12.95 16.61 -12.45
CA ILE A 227 13.21 16.11 -13.81
C ILE A 227 12.55 17.04 -14.82
N ASP A 228 13.28 17.39 -15.88
CA ASP A 228 12.77 18.09 -17.05
C ASP A 228 12.37 17.08 -18.14
N GLU A 229 13.26 16.13 -18.45
CA GLU A 229 13.09 15.23 -19.57
C GLU A 229 13.84 13.91 -19.34
N ILE A 230 13.32 12.80 -19.91
CA ILE A 230 14.02 11.52 -20.01
C ILE A 230 14.52 11.35 -21.45
N LEU A 231 15.83 11.22 -21.62
CA LEU A 231 16.51 11.22 -22.90
C LEU A 231 16.64 9.81 -23.49
N PRO A 232 16.32 9.61 -24.78
CA PRO A 232 16.53 8.35 -25.46
C PRO A 232 17.98 8.15 -25.94
N ASP A 233 18.37 6.90 -26.10
CA ASP A 233 19.50 6.50 -26.93
C ASP A 233 19.11 6.43 -28.43
N ASP A 234 20.04 6.03 -29.30
CA ASP A 234 19.81 5.89 -30.74
C ASP A 234 18.77 4.82 -31.11
N ASN A 235 18.45 3.91 -30.18
CA ASN A 235 17.45 2.85 -30.33
C ASN A 235 16.10 3.21 -29.69
N GLY A 236 16.00 4.37 -29.07
CA GLY A 236 14.79 4.84 -28.39
C GLY A 236 14.61 4.32 -26.96
N ASN A 237 15.62 3.69 -26.35
CA ASN A 237 15.59 3.30 -24.94
C ASN A 237 16.07 4.45 -24.04
N VAL A 238 15.82 4.37 -22.75
CA VAL A 238 16.36 5.32 -21.77
C VAL A 238 17.89 5.33 -21.81
N LYS A 239 18.46 6.56 -21.90
CA LYS A 239 19.90 6.82 -21.86
C LYS A 239 20.31 7.69 -20.67
N ALA A 240 19.51 8.68 -20.35
CA ALA A 240 19.78 9.64 -19.28
C ALA A 240 18.50 10.34 -18.83
N VAL A 241 18.56 10.99 -17.67
CA VAL A 241 17.57 11.95 -17.20
C VAL A 241 18.20 13.33 -17.21
N ARG A 242 17.53 14.32 -17.80
CA ARG A 242 17.89 15.73 -17.69
C ARG A 242 17.11 16.37 -16.57
N LEU A 243 17.82 17.07 -15.70
CA LEU A 243 17.24 17.85 -14.61
C LEU A 243 16.88 19.27 -15.07
N THR A 244 16.07 19.96 -14.29
CA THR A 244 15.64 21.35 -14.61
C THR A 244 16.77 22.39 -14.57
N ASP A 245 17.90 22.08 -13.94
CA ASP A 245 19.12 22.89 -13.95
C ASP A 245 20.03 22.60 -15.15
N GLY A 246 19.66 21.62 -15.99
CA GLY A 246 20.38 21.20 -17.18
C GLY A 246 21.40 20.08 -16.97
N GLU A 247 21.59 19.57 -15.76
CA GLU A 247 22.44 18.38 -15.51
C GLU A 247 21.82 17.14 -16.16
N GLU A 248 22.64 16.31 -16.79
CA GLU A 248 22.25 15.01 -17.33
C GLU A 248 22.87 13.88 -16.50
N ILE A 249 22.01 12.96 -16.03
CA ILE A 249 22.41 11.80 -15.25
C ILE A 249 22.14 10.55 -16.09
N SER A 250 23.19 9.75 -16.34
CA SER A 250 23.07 8.49 -17.09
C SER A 250 22.18 7.49 -16.36
N ALA A 251 21.33 6.80 -17.12
CA ALA A 251 20.53 5.68 -16.62
C ALA A 251 20.07 4.77 -17.76
N GLN A 252 19.98 3.48 -17.52
CA GLN A 252 19.31 2.53 -18.39
C GLN A 252 17.91 2.20 -17.88
N ILE A 253 17.64 2.44 -16.59
CA ILE A 253 16.33 2.25 -15.95
C ILE A 253 15.96 3.53 -15.19
N VAL A 254 14.74 3.99 -15.37
CA VAL A 254 14.12 5.04 -14.55
C VAL A 254 12.90 4.47 -13.88
N LEU A 255 13.02 4.16 -12.59
CA LEU A 255 11.92 3.63 -11.76
C LEU A 255 11.13 4.78 -11.14
N ILE A 256 9.85 4.90 -11.47
CA ILE A 256 8.98 5.98 -11.01
C ILE A 256 8.19 5.53 -9.78
N GLY A 257 8.41 6.22 -8.64
CA GLY A 257 7.77 5.94 -7.35
C GLY A 257 7.20 7.21 -6.67
N ILE A 258 6.46 8.05 -7.41
CA ILE A 258 5.95 9.37 -6.98
C ILE A 258 4.59 9.32 -6.29
N GLY A 259 4.18 8.17 -5.78
CA GLY A 259 2.93 7.95 -5.08
C GLY A 259 1.85 7.31 -5.95
N VAL A 260 0.65 7.19 -5.38
CA VAL A 260 -0.50 6.52 -6.00
C VAL A 260 -1.73 7.42 -6.04
N ILE A 261 -2.71 7.03 -6.87
CA ILE A 261 -4.03 7.64 -6.99
C ILE A 261 -5.06 6.56 -6.70
N PRO A 262 -6.01 6.78 -5.78
CA PRO A 262 -7.08 5.81 -5.50
C PRO A 262 -7.93 5.55 -6.74
N ASN A 263 -8.33 4.29 -6.96
CA ASN A 263 -9.13 3.88 -8.11
C ASN A 263 -10.62 4.15 -7.85
N THR A 264 -11.10 5.34 -8.17
CA THR A 264 -12.46 5.78 -7.84
C THR A 264 -13.47 5.64 -8.97
N GLN A 265 -13.04 5.28 -10.17
CA GLN A 265 -13.86 5.30 -11.39
C GLN A 265 -15.19 4.54 -11.25
N LEU A 266 -15.16 3.31 -10.69
CA LEU A 266 -16.38 2.54 -10.48
C LEU A 266 -17.32 3.16 -9.45
N ALA A 267 -16.76 3.84 -8.44
CA ALA A 267 -17.55 4.58 -7.46
C ALA A 267 -18.23 5.80 -8.08
N GLU A 268 -17.52 6.51 -8.95
CA GLU A 268 -18.06 7.67 -9.70
C GLU A 268 -19.21 7.24 -10.64
N THR A 269 -19.06 6.10 -11.34
CA THR A 269 -20.12 5.50 -12.16
C THR A 269 -21.37 5.17 -11.33
N LEU A 270 -21.15 4.70 -10.09
CA LEU A 270 -22.22 4.40 -9.14
C LEU A 270 -22.81 5.65 -8.45
N GLY A 271 -22.26 6.84 -8.68
CA GLY A 271 -22.66 8.08 -8.01
C GLY A 271 -22.31 8.11 -6.50
N LEU A 272 -21.30 7.35 -6.08
CA LEU A 272 -20.81 7.38 -4.70
C LEU A 272 -20.01 8.65 -4.44
N GLU A 273 -20.00 9.09 -3.19
CA GLU A 273 -19.16 10.23 -2.77
C GLU A 273 -17.69 9.87 -2.85
N VAL A 274 -16.90 10.76 -3.48
CA VAL A 274 -15.46 10.61 -3.68
C VAL A 274 -14.73 11.87 -3.18
N ASP A 275 -13.81 11.68 -2.27
CA ASP A 275 -12.86 12.71 -1.79
C ASP A 275 -11.54 12.02 -1.44
N ASN A 276 -10.50 12.20 -2.27
CA ASN A 276 -9.21 11.51 -2.10
C ASN A 276 -9.38 9.98 -1.83
N GLY A 277 -10.32 9.35 -2.54
CA GLY A 277 -10.75 7.97 -2.35
C GLY A 277 -12.27 7.89 -2.24
N ILE A 278 -12.82 6.70 -2.07
CA ILE A 278 -14.27 6.49 -1.90
C ILE A 278 -14.62 6.77 -0.44
N VAL A 279 -15.52 7.71 -0.22
CA VAL A 279 -15.97 8.10 1.12
C VAL A 279 -16.79 6.97 1.75
N VAL A 280 -16.39 6.54 2.95
CA VAL A 280 -17.08 5.51 3.73
C VAL A 280 -17.33 5.97 5.16
N ASP A 281 -18.28 5.36 5.83
CA ASP A 281 -18.48 5.53 7.27
C ASP A 281 -17.52 4.64 8.10
N ALA A 282 -17.65 4.66 9.43
CA ALA A 282 -16.84 3.86 10.34
C ALA A 282 -17.03 2.34 10.17
N HIS A 283 -18.05 1.93 9.44
CA HIS A 283 -18.42 0.55 9.17
C HIS A 283 -18.01 0.08 7.76
N ALA A 284 -17.19 0.86 7.03
CA ALA A 284 -16.78 0.60 5.65
C ALA A 284 -17.93 0.64 4.62
N ILE A 285 -19.01 1.36 4.91
CA ILE A 285 -20.18 1.51 4.04
C ILE A 285 -20.08 2.84 3.30
N ALA A 286 -20.25 2.82 1.97
CA ALA A 286 -20.22 4.01 1.13
C ALA A 286 -21.52 4.85 1.24
N SER A 287 -21.53 6.03 0.62
CA SER A 287 -22.60 7.03 0.70
C SER A 287 -24.00 6.55 0.27
N ASP A 288 -24.08 5.44 -0.48
CA ASP A 288 -25.34 4.81 -0.89
C ASP A 288 -25.97 3.89 0.17
N GLY A 289 -25.29 3.66 1.29
CA GLY A 289 -25.74 2.80 2.39
C GLY A 289 -25.70 1.29 2.08
N THR A 290 -25.18 0.86 0.93
CA THR A 290 -25.20 -0.54 0.49
C THR A 290 -23.86 -1.07 -0.01
N THR A 291 -23.07 -0.24 -0.67
CA THR A 291 -21.76 -0.64 -1.22
C THR A 291 -20.70 -0.64 -0.12
N ILE A 292 -20.00 -1.77 0.02
CA ILE A 292 -18.88 -1.90 0.94
C ILE A 292 -17.59 -1.47 0.23
N VAL A 293 -16.70 -0.74 0.95
CA VAL A 293 -15.40 -0.32 0.41
C VAL A 293 -14.31 -0.49 1.44
N ALA A 294 -13.19 -1.11 1.08
CA ALA A 294 -12.09 -1.33 2.02
C ALA A 294 -10.70 -1.25 1.38
N GLY A 295 -9.69 -0.96 2.18
CA GLY A 295 -8.27 -0.85 1.81
C GLY A 295 -7.89 0.53 1.28
N ASP A 296 -6.84 0.58 0.44
CA ASP A 296 -6.19 1.82 -0.01
C ASP A 296 -7.12 2.81 -0.74
N VAL A 297 -8.25 2.34 -1.27
CA VAL A 297 -9.22 3.17 -2.00
C VAL A 297 -10.20 3.90 -1.06
N ALA A 298 -10.36 3.42 0.17
CA ALA A 298 -11.36 3.93 1.10
C ALA A 298 -10.86 5.15 1.88
N ASN A 299 -11.66 6.22 1.87
CA ASN A 299 -11.50 7.40 2.72
C ASN A 299 -12.49 7.30 3.88
N MET A 300 -11.98 7.01 5.08
CA MET A 300 -12.76 6.72 6.28
C MET A 300 -12.60 7.79 7.37
N PRO A 301 -13.48 7.89 8.37
CA PRO A 301 -13.26 8.70 9.56
C PRO A 301 -11.91 8.34 10.21
N ASN A 302 -11.17 9.34 10.71
CA ASN A 302 -9.90 9.08 11.37
C ASN A 302 -10.12 8.27 12.65
N PRO A 303 -9.60 7.02 12.76
CA PRO A 303 -9.85 6.15 13.91
C PRO A 303 -8.98 6.49 15.12
N VAL A 304 -8.06 7.47 15.00
CA VAL A 304 -7.14 7.81 16.09
C VAL A 304 -7.91 8.57 17.17
N PRO A 305 -7.86 8.13 18.44
CA PRO A 305 -8.53 8.81 19.54
C PRO A 305 -8.10 10.26 19.65
N GLY A 306 -9.09 11.17 19.81
CA GLY A 306 -8.85 12.60 19.90
C GLY A 306 -8.67 13.33 18.56
N SER A 307 -8.86 12.66 17.44
CA SER A 307 -8.98 13.32 16.14
C SER A 307 -10.30 14.10 16.04
N PRO A 308 -10.34 15.20 15.27
CA PRO A 308 -11.59 15.89 14.96
C PRO A 308 -12.64 14.93 14.38
N ALA A 309 -13.91 15.11 14.73
CA ALA A 309 -14.99 14.18 14.33
C ALA A 309 -15.24 14.17 12.82
N ASP A 310 -14.87 15.22 12.12
CA ASP A 310 -14.99 15.41 10.68
C ASP A 310 -13.67 15.09 9.92
N GLU A 311 -12.60 14.76 10.65
CA GLU A 311 -11.33 14.40 10.03
C GLU A 311 -11.43 13.03 9.36
N ARG A 312 -11.01 13.00 8.10
CA ARG A 312 -11.00 11.78 7.29
C ARG A 312 -9.57 11.40 6.91
N ILE A 313 -9.36 10.10 6.73
CA ILE A 313 -8.05 9.56 6.40
C ILE A 313 -8.16 8.41 5.39
N ARG A 314 -7.17 8.34 4.51
CA ARG A 314 -6.96 7.21 3.61
C ARG A 314 -5.60 6.57 3.95
N LEU A 315 -5.61 5.32 4.37
CA LEU A 315 -4.42 4.58 4.81
C LEU A 315 -4.00 3.55 3.76
N GLU A 316 -2.79 3.71 3.23
CA GLU A 316 -2.18 2.82 2.23
C GLU A 316 -1.25 1.82 2.93
N SER A 317 -1.81 0.82 3.60
CA SER A 317 -1.00 -0.18 4.31
C SER A 317 -1.65 -1.56 4.34
N VAL A 318 -0.81 -2.60 4.42
CA VAL A 318 -1.30 -3.98 4.61
C VAL A 318 -2.11 -4.12 5.89
N ASN A 319 -1.71 -3.44 6.96
CA ASN A 319 -2.47 -3.43 8.21
C ASN A 319 -3.89 -2.88 8.00
N ASN A 320 -4.00 -1.70 7.37
CA ASN A 320 -5.31 -1.12 7.05
C ASN A 320 -6.12 -2.04 6.14
N ALA A 321 -5.51 -2.59 5.09
CA ALA A 321 -6.18 -3.50 4.17
C ALA A 321 -6.80 -4.72 4.89
N ILE A 322 -6.13 -5.23 5.92
CA ILE A 322 -6.61 -6.34 6.74
C ILE A 322 -7.72 -5.89 7.72
N GLU A 323 -7.46 -4.85 8.52
CA GLU A 323 -8.41 -4.43 9.56
C GLU A 323 -9.70 -3.86 8.95
N HIS A 324 -9.59 -3.06 7.90
CA HIS A 324 -10.75 -2.49 7.20
C HIS A 324 -11.59 -3.57 6.53
N ALA A 325 -10.97 -4.60 5.94
CA ALA A 325 -11.69 -5.75 5.38
C ALA A 325 -12.41 -6.59 6.45
N LYS A 326 -11.92 -6.65 7.69
CA LYS A 326 -12.64 -7.29 8.79
C LYS A 326 -13.89 -6.50 9.18
N VAL A 327 -13.77 -5.17 9.29
CA VAL A 327 -14.92 -4.28 9.54
C VAL A 327 -15.96 -4.43 8.43
N ALA A 328 -15.53 -4.40 7.16
CA ALA A 328 -16.37 -4.66 6.00
C ALA A 328 -17.11 -6.02 6.09
N ALA A 329 -16.43 -7.06 6.56
CA ALA A 329 -17.05 -8.36 6.78
C ALA A 329 -18.11 -8.34 7.90
N TYR A 330 -17.85 -7.63 8.99
CA TYR A 330 -18.84 -7.46 10.07
C TYR A 330 -20.10 -6.74 9.55
N SER A 331 -19.92 -5.67 8.78
CA SER A 331 -21.03 -4.92 8.19
C SER A 331 -21.91 -5.79 7.26
N LEU A 332 -21.26 -6.59 6.39
CA LEU A 332 -21.96 -7.54 5.53
C LEU A 332 -22.72 -8.63 6.31
N MET A 333 -22.27 -8.95 7.51
CA MET A 333 -22.94 -9.88 8.45
C MET A 333 -23.99 -9.19 9.33
N GLY A 334 -24.28 -7.90 9.12
CA GLY A 334 -25.24 -7.14 9.92
C GLY A 334 -24.76 -6.82 11.33
N ARG A 335 -23.43 -6.82 11.58
CA ARG A 335 -22.83 -6.45 12.87
C ARG A 335 -22.33 -5.02 12.81
N SER A 336 -22.56 -4.24 13.86
CA SER A 336 -22.14 -2.83 13.97
C SER A 336 -20.78 -2.72 14.65
N GLU A 337 -19.72 -3.21 13.99
CA GLU A 337 -18.35 -3.05 14.46
C GLU A 337 -17.70 -1.88 13.70
N GLU A 338 -17.06 -0.96 14.44
CA GLU A 338 -16.36 0.17 13.86
C GLU A 338 -14.87 -0.11 13.66
N TYR A 339 -14.23 0.64 12.77
CA TYR A 339 -12.80 0.59 12.63
C TYR A 339 -12.13 1.20 13.88
N ALA A 340 -11.48 0.37 14.68
CA ALA A 340 -10.80 0.77 15.92
C ALA A 340 -9.31 0.36 15.96
N GLY A 341 -8.75 -0.01 14.82
CA GLY A 341 -7.35 -0.45 14.73
C GLY A 341 -6.38 0.73 14.91
N ILE A 342 -5.32 0.53 15.69
CA ILE A 342 -4.19 1.47 15.70
C ILE A 342 -3.45 1.31 14.37
N PRO A 343 -3.35 2.35 13.54
CA PRO A 343 -2.59 2.29 12.29
C PRO A 343 -1.14 1.93 12.57
N TRP A 344 -0.60 1.02 11.78
CA TRP A 344 0.83 0.75 11.81
C TRP A 344 1.31 0.35 10.41
N PHE A 345 2.60 0.59 10.17
CA PHE A 345 3.23 0.37 8.88
C PHE A 345 4.66 -0.15 9.07
N TRP A 346 5.20 -0.81 8.06
CA TRP A 346 6.61 -1.17 8.03
C TRP A 346 7.20 -0.95 6.63
N SER A 347 8.52 -0.69 6.59
CA SER A 347 9.32 -0.65 5.37
C SER A 347 10.70 -1.23 5.66
N ASN A 348 11.15 -2.15 4.81
CA ASN A 348 12.50 -2.69 4.86
C ASN A 348 13.30 -2.11 3.70
N GLN A 349 14.31 -1.33 4.00
CA GLN A 349 15.17 -0.64 3.03
C GLN A 349 16.61 -1.13 3.22
N GLY A 350 16.96 -2.25 2.57
CA GLY A 350 18.17 -3.00 2.87
C GLY A 350 18.15 -3.54 4.31
N ASP A 351 19.16 -3.22 5.08
CA ASP A 351 19.30 -3.60 6.51
C ASP A 351 18.51 -2.70 7.48
N ILE A 352 17.90 -1.60 7.01
CA ILE A 352 17.09 -0.71 7.84
C ILE A 352 15.65 -1.19 7.85
N LYS A 353 15.17 -1.57 9.03
CA LYS A 353 13.77 -2.02 9.25
C LYS A 353 12.99 -0.92 9.97
N LEU A 354 12.26 -0.12 9.20
CA LEU A 354 11.36 0.89 9.77
C LEU A 354 10.04 0.26 10.18
N GLN A 355 9.57 0.60 11.37
CA GLN A 355 8.23 0.30 11.86
C GLN A 355 7.62 1.58 12.42
N ILE A 356 6.42 1.91 11.98
CA ILE A 356 5.65 3.10 12.40
C ILE A 356 4.42 2.62 13.15
N ALA A 357 4.17 3.17 14.34
CA ALA A 357 2.94 2.96 15.10
C ALA A 357 2.22 4.29 15.31
N GLY A 358 0.91 4.31 15.10
CA GLY A 358 0.10 5.53 15.20
C GLY A 358 0.25 6.46 14.01
N LEU A 359 -0.23 7.68 14.15
CA LEU A 359 -0.12 8.76 13.16
C LEU A 359 0.49 9.99 13.84
N SER A 360 1.58 10.51 13.27
CA SER A 360 2.31 11.65 13.85
C SER A 360 1.68 13.01 13.54
N THR A 361 0.61 13.08 12.74
CA THR A 361 -0.03 14.36 12.38
C THR A 361 -0.43 15.15 13.60
N GLY A 362 -0.03 16.43 13.66
CA GLY A 362 -0.41 17.35 14.74
C GLY A 362 0.38 17.14 16.05
N TYR A 363 1.55 16.49 16.00
CA TYR A 363 2.44 16.44 17.17
C TYR A 363 2.97 17.85 17.52
N ASP A 364 3.19 18.07 18.79
CA ASP A 364 3.77 19.31 19.36
C ASP A 364 5.14 19.07 20.03
N GLN A 365 5.47 17.80 20.31
CA GLN A 365 6.72 17.40 20.94
C GLN A 365 7.24 16.10 20.33
N THR A 366 8.57 16.00 20.24
CA THR A 366 9.25 14.73 19.87
C THR A 366 10.27 14.34 20.93
N VAL A 367 10.47 13.02 21.08
CA VAL A 367 11.57 12.46 21.84
C VAL A 367 12.36 11.53 20.93
N VAL A 368 13.64 11.85 20.73
CA VAL A 368 14.55 11.03 19.91
C VAL A 368 15.31 10.07 20.81
N ARG A 369 15.32 8.81 20.41
CA ARG A 369 16.11 7.74 21.03
C ARG A 369 17.09 7.21 19.99
N HIS A 370 18.37 7.48 20.19
CA HIS A 370 19.42 7.04 19.28
C HIS A 370 20.47 6.21 20.01
N ASP A 371 20.29 4.89 19.98
CA ASP A 371 21.25 3.90 20.48
C ASP A 371 22.20 3.53 19.34
N THR A 372 23.28 4.31 19.22
CA THR A 372 24.29 4.15 18.16
C THR A 372 25.10 2.88 18.31
N GLU A 373 25.27 2.37 19.53
CA GLU A 373 26.00 1.14 19.80
C GLU A 373 25.31 -0.08 19.19
N HIS A 374 23.96 -0.08 19.20
CA HIS A 374 23.16 -1.17 18.66
C HIS A 374 22.48 -0.84 17.34
N GLY A 375 22.77 0.31 16.73
CA GLY A 375 22.18 0.73 15.45
C GLY A 375 20.67 0.95 15.48
N LYS A 376 20.10 1.35 16.64
CA LYS A 376 18.67 1.57 16.82
C LYS A 376 18.37 3.07 16.86
N PHE A 377 17.28 3.43 16.22
CA PHE A 377 16.81 4.80 16.21
C PHE A 377 15.28 4.81 16.34
N SER A 378 14.75 5.67 17.22
CA SER A 378 13.32 5.86 17.37
C SER A 378 13.00 7.34 17.58
N VAL A 379 11.90 7.80 17.00
CA VAL A 379 11.28 9.10 17.28
C VAL A 379 9.90 8.85 17.82
N LEU A 380 9.65 9.30 19.04
CA LEU A 380 8.32 9.25 19.66
C LEU A 380 7.66 10.61 19.48
N TYR A 381 6.40 10.61 19.09
CA TYR A 381 5.61 11.81 18.83
C TYR A 381 4.54 11.98 19.91
N TYR A 382 4.46 13.18 20.46
CA TYR A 382 3.49 13.55 21.50
C TYR A 382 2.62 14.70 21.03
N ARG A 383 1.41 14.75 21.51
CA ARG A 383 0.48 15.87 21.40
C ARG A 383 -0.17 16.10 22.77
N ASP A 384 -0.09 17.32 23.29
CA ASP A 384 -0.57 17.68 24.63
C ASP A 384 -0.03 16.71 25.73
N GLY A 385 1.24 16.31 25.60
CA GLY A 385 1.91 15.39 26.52
C GLY A 385 1.49 13.90 26.42
N GLN A 386 0.63 13.54 25.46
CA GLN A 386 0.20 12.16 25.20
C GLN A 386 0.93 11.59 23.98
N ILE A 387 1.40 10.35 24.10
CA ILE A 387 2.00 9.63 22.97
C ILE A 387 0.94 9.38 21.89
N ILE A 388 1.23 9.78 20.63
CA ILE A 388 0.33 9.56 19.49
C ILE A 388 0.93 8.66 18.41
N ALA A 389 2.26 8.62 18.30
CA ALA A 389 2.93 7.81 17.30
C ALA A 389 4.40 7.55 17.64
N ALA A 390 5.02 6.64 16.93
CA ALA A 390 6.47 6.51 16.87
C ALA A 390 6.94 5.95 15.52
N ASP A 391 8.11 6.43 15.09
CA ASP A 391 8.93 5.85 14.03
C ASP A 391 10.08 5.09 14.68
N CYS A 392 10.26 3.83 14.32
CA CYS A 392 11.26 2.96 14.94
C CYS A 392 12.09 2.28 13.84
N ALA A 393 13.35 2.69 13.66
CA ALA A 393 14.31 2.05 12.77
C ALA A 393 15.17 1.06 13.57
N ASN A 394 15.13 -0.22 13.21
CA ASN A 394 15.83 -1.33 13.88
C ASN A 394 15.55 -1.43 15.40
N ALA A 395 14.42 -0.85 15.87
CA ALA A 395 14.04 -0.76 17.28
C ALA A 395 12.67 -1.43 17.56
N PRO A 396 12.53 -2.76 17.33
CA PRO A 396 11.23 -3.44 17.42
C PRO A 396 10.63 -3.43 18.83
N LEU A 397 11.44 -3.33 19.89
CA LEU A 397 10.94 -3.25 21.26
C LEU A 397 10.28 -1.90 21.55
N ASP A 398 10.83 -0.80 21.02
CA ASP A 398 10.23 0.52 21.12
C ASP A 398 8.90 0.57 20.35
N PHE A 399 8.89 0.04 19.11
CA PHE A 399 7.65 -0.10 18.33
C PHE A 399 6.56 -0.87 19.08
N MET A 400 6.90 -2.03 19.64
CA MET A 400 5.94 -2.86 20.40
C MET A 400 5.41 -2.14 21.65
N ALA A 401 6.26 -1.40 22.35
CA ALA A 401 5.86 -0.65 23.54
C ALA A 401 4.88 0.48 23.19
N VAL A 402 5.20 1.27 22.14
CA VAL A 402 4.30 2.35 21.67
C VAL A 402 2.99 1.77 21.16
N ARG A 403 3.02 0.75 20.33
CA ARG A 403 1.80 0.10 19.83
C ARG A 403 0.93 -0.43 20.98
N GLN A 404 1.54 -1.00 22.03
CA GLN A 404 0.83 -1.45 23.21
C GLN A 404 0.21 -0.27 23.99
N ALA A 405 0.93 0.82 24.16
CA ALA A 405 0.42 2.02 24.83
C ALA A 405 -0.80 2.58 24.08
N LEU A 406 -0.67 2.79 22.77
CA LEU A 406 -1.76 3.28 21.92
C LEU A 406 -2.99 2.37 21.94
N SER A 407 -2.81 1.05 21.84
CA SER A 407 -3.94 0.10 21.83
C SER A 407 -4.70 0.01 23.15
N LYS A 408 -4.10 0.46 24.24
CA LYS A 408 -4.70 0.48 25.59
C LYS A 408 -5.07 1.89 26.05
N SER A 409 -4.96 2.89 25.18
CA SER A 409 -5.16 4.30 25.52
C SER A 409 -4.30 4.73 26.74
N LYS A 410 -3.05 4.26 26.78
CA LYS A 410 -2.07 4.56 27.81
C LYS A 410 -0.99 5.50 27.28
N ASN A 411 -0.32 6.18 28.21
CA ASN A 411 0.79 7.08 27.87
C ASN A 411 2.16 6.43 28.11
N ILE A 412 3.20 7.04 27.53
CA ILE A 412 4.61 6.78 27.85
C ILE A 412 5.20 8.13 28.26
N ASP A 413 5.78 8.21 29.48
CA ASP A 413 6.37 9.46 29.96
C ASP A 413 7.52 9.91 29.06
N ALA A 414 7.39 11.14 28.52
CA ALA A 414 8.35 11.73 27.58
C ALA A 414 9.74 11.93 28.20
N ASN A 415 9.80 12.28 29.50
CA ASN A 415 11.08 12.53 30.18
C ASN A 415 11.84 11.22 30.38
N GLY A 416 11.17 10.17 30.82
CA GLY A 416 11.75 8.84 30.97
C GLY A 416 12.12 8.20 29.65
N ALA A 417 11.35 8.51 28.59
CA ALA A 417 11.57 7.97 27.25
C ALA A 417 12.87 8.46 26.60
N ALA A 418 13.42 9.60 26.98
CA ALA A 418 14.67 10.14 26.45
C ALA A 418 15.91 9.27 26.80
N ASP A 419 15.86 8.53 27.90
CA ASP A 419 16.94 7.64 28.31
C ASP A 419 16.88 6.32 27.50
N VAL A 420 17.84 6.12 26.59
CA VAL A 420 17.93 4.91 25.76
C VAL A 420 18.20 3.63 26.53
N SER A 421 18.73 3.72 27.76
CA SER A 421 18.94 2.56 28.64
C SER A 421 17.64 2.07 29.29
N THR A 422 16.63 2.94 29.37
CA THR A 422 15.31 2.60 29.93
C THR A 422 14.43 1.98 28.86
N MET A 423 13.87 0.80 29.13
CA MET A 423 12.93 0.14 28.24
C MET A 423 11.57 0.88 28.24
N LEU A 424 11.09 1.34 27.08
CA LEU A 424 9.81 2.06 26.97
C LEU A 424 8.62 1.32 27.59
N LYS A 425 8.62 -0.02 27.54
CA LYS A 425 7.57 -0.85 28.14
C LYS A 425 7.37 -0.59 29.64
N THR A 426 8.43 -0.22 30.36
CA THR A 426 8.36 0.07 31.80
C THR A 426 7.80 1.43 32.13
N LEU A 427 7.68 2.31 31.11
CA LEU A 427 7.17 3.68 31.23
C LEU A 427 5.69 3.78 30.82
N ILE A 428 5.05 2.67 30.46
CA ILE A 428 3.62 2.67 30.09
C ILE A 428 2.77 2.83 31.35
N ALA A 429 2.03 3.93 31.46
CA ALA A 429 1.19 4.29 32.58
C ALA A 429 -0.29 4.44 32.21
#